data_eed3953fbc92cb9843417d8eea1f3fb0
#
_entry.id   eed3953fbc92cb9843417d8eea1f3fb0
#
_cell.length_a   1.000
_cell.length_b   1.000
_cell.length_c   1.000
_cell.angle_alpha   90.00
_cell.angle_beta   90.00
_cell.angle_gamma   90.00
#
_symmetry.space_group_name_H-M   'P 1'
#
loop_
_entity.id
_entity.type
_entity.pdbx_description
1 polymer ?
#
loop_
_entity_poly.entity_id
_entity_poly.type
_entity_poly.pdbx_seq_one_letter_code
_entity_poly.pdbx_strand_id
1 'polypeptide(L)'
;DGLHQSLEAKEGVEIQSENQTLASTTYQNYFKLYSKLAGCTGTASTESQEFYEIYNLSVVEIPTNKKMIRNDFNDQIFRTAKEKDEAILKKIYELNLKGQPILVFTSSINKSEHYSKLLDKKNIKHVVLNAKNHEKEAEIIADAGKKKSIIITTSISGRGVDIKLGGKTEEFEGKEYLNEKEEIKSLGGLFVIGTERMESRRVDNQARGRSGRQGDEGNSIFYVSLEDDLMRIFGSESINNVLKKL
;
A
#
# COMPACT_ATOMS: atom_id res chain seq x y z
N ASP A 1 -27.30 8.24 21.27
CA ASP A 1 -27.42 9.27 20.23
C ASP A 1 -28.75 9.11 19.52
N GLY A 2 -29.66 10.05 19.67
CA GLY A 2 -31.05 9.98 19.20
C GLY A 2 -31.19 9.68 17.70
N LEU A 3 -30.17 10.02 16.88
CA LEU A 3 -30.15 9.68 15.46
C LEU A 3 -30.01 8.17 15.22
N HIS A 4 -29.16 7.50 15.99
CA HIS A 4 -28.93 6.06 15.88
C HIS A 4 -30.22 5.29 16.23
N GLN A 5 -30.84 5.62 17.37
CA GLN A 5 -32.09 5.02 17.79
C GLN A 5 -33.24 5.31 16.81
N SER A 6 -33.27 6.50 16.21
CA SER A 6 -34.23 6.86 15.16
C SER A 6 -34.08 6.02 13.91
N LEU A 7 -32.85 5.68 13.53
CA LEU A 7 -32.56 4.77 12.41
C LEU A 7 -32.97 3.33 12.74
N GLU A 8 -32.65 2.85 13.95
CA GLU A 8 -33.07 1.53 14.41
C GLU A 8 -34.59 1.39 14.38
N ALA A 9 -35.31 2.40 14.89
CA ALA A 9 -36.77 2.40 14.86
C ALA A 9 -37.32 2.43 13.42
N LYS A 10 -36.72 3.21 12.52
CA LYS A 10 -37.10 3.30 11.11
C LYS A 10 -36.91 1.97 10.38
N GLU A 11 -35.82 1.28 10.64
CA GLU A 11 -35.46 0.01 9.99
C GLU A 11 -36.15 -1.21 10.68
N GLY A 12 -36.93 -0.97 11.77
CA GLY A 12 -37.68 -2.01 12.45
C GLY A 12 -36.83 -3.03 13.22
N VAL A 13 -35.60 -2.66 13.59
CA VAL A 13 -34.70 -3.46 14.42
C VAL A 13 -34.89 -3.10 15.90
N GLU A 14 -34.44 -3.96 16.82
CA GLU A 14 -34.52 -3.70 18.24
C GLU A 14 -33.70 -2.46 18.61
N ILE A 15 -34.35 -1.49 19.26
CA ILE A 15 -33.72 -0.24 19.69
C ILE A 15 -32.78 -0.56 20.86
N GLN A 16 -31.49 -0.32 20.65
CA GLN A 16 -30.47 -0.54 21.68
C GLN A 16 -30.48 0.60 22.71
N SER A 17 -30.11 0.24 23.95
CA SER A 17 -29.94 1.23 25.01
C SER A 17 -28.83 2.22 24.65
N GLU A 18 -29.05 3.51 24.90
CA GLU A 18 -28.08 4.55 24.65
C GLU A 18 -26.86 4.39 25.56
N ASN A 19 -25.67 4.37 24.94
CA ASN A 19 -24.40 4.40 25.64
C ASN A 19 -24.01 5.85 25.95
N GLN A 20 -23.90 6.18 27.23
CA GLN A 20 -23.41 7.49 27.62
C GLN A 20 -21.88 7.52 27.60
N THR A 21 -21.31 8.37 26.76
CA THR A 21 -19.86 8.62 26.76
C THR A 21 -19.49 9.40 28.02
N LEU A 22 -18.78 8.74 28.94
CA LEU A 22 -18.34 9.37 30.19
C LEU A 22 -17.10 10.23 30.01
N ALA A 23 -16.19 9.85 29.12
CA ALA A 23 -14.97 10.56 28.83
C ALA A 23 -14.43 10.18 27.44
N SER A 24 -13.66 11.06 26.84
CA SER A 24 -12.92 10.79 25.59
C SER A 24 -11.45 11.19 25.76
N THR A 25 -10.55 10.45 25.13
CA THR A 25 -9.13 10.75 25.12
C THR A 25 -8.53 10.44 23.75
N THR A 26 -7.36 10.99 23.45
CA THR A 26 -6.61 10.63 22.26
C THR A 26 -5.83 9.34 22.49
N TYR A 27 -5.48 8.63 21.41
CA TYR A 27 -4.60 7.45 21.50
C TYR A 27 -3.26 7.81 22.14
N GLN A 28 -2.70 8.98 21.82
CA GLN A 28 -1.45 9.47 22.40
C GLN A 28 -1.55 9.56 23.92
N ASN A 29 -2.59 10.17 24.45
CA ASN A 29 -2.79 10.30 25.90
C ASN A 29 -3.08 8.96 26.55
N TYR A 30 -3.85 8.10 25.88
CA TYR A 30 -4.13 6.74 26.37
C TYR A 30 -2.85 5.93 26.55
N PHE A 31 -1.98 5.89 25.54
CA PHE A 31 -0.73 5.13 25.63
C PHE A 31 0.28 5.70 26.62
N LYS A 32 0.23 6.99 26.92
CA LYS A 32 1.06 7.61 27.97
C LYS A 32 0.70 7.14 29.40
N LEU A 33 -0.45 6.51 29.60
CA LEU A 33 -0.85 5.95 30.90
C LEU A 33 -0.03 4.71 31.31
N TYR A 34 0.63 4.08 30.34
CA TYR A 34 1.42 2.87 30.61
C TYR A 34 2.83 3.26 31.08
N SER A 35 3.25 2.66 32.20
CA SER A 35 4.59 2.87 32.77
C SER A 35 5.69 2.26 31.88
N LYS A 36 5.37 1.24 31.11
CA LYS A 36 6.25 0.61 30.12
C LYS A 36 5.53 0.57 28.78
N LEU A 37 6.10 1.18 27.79
CA LEU A 37 5.60 1.21 26.42
C LEU A 37 6.71 0.82 25.46
N ALA A 38 6.43 -0.11 24.57
CA ALA A 38 7.31 -0.51 23.48
C ALA A 38 6.49 -0.92 22.25
N GLY A 39 7.09 -0.90 21.09
CA GLY A 39 6.44 -1.32 19.85
C GLY A 39 7.45 -1.76 18.81
N CYS A 40 6.98 -2.50 17.80
CA CYS A 40 7.79 -2.95 16.68
C CYS A 40 7.11 -2.55 15.37
N THR A 41 7.89 -1.98 14.46
CA THR A 41 7.45 -1.65 13.11
C THR A 41 8.64 -1.59 12.16
N GLY A 42 8.42 -1.85 10.88
CA GLY A 42 9.46 -1.71 9.85
C GLY A 42 9.69 -0.27 9.37
N THR A 43 8.96 0.73 9.91
CA THR A 43 8.96 2.10 9.40
C THR A 43 9.07 3.16 10.50
N ALA A 44 9.65 2.84 11.66
CA ALA A 44 9.74 3.76 12.79
C ALA A 44 10.79 4.86 12.60
N SER A 45 11.87 4.59 11.88
CA SER A 45 13.00 5.54 11.76
C SER A 45 12.62 6.87 11.14
N THR A 46 11.66 6.89 10.22
CA THR A 46 11.14 8.13 9.61
C THR A 46 10.39 9.02 10.59
N GLU A 47 9.86 8.46 11.68
CA GLU A 47 9.03 9.14 12.69
C GLU A 47 9.71 9.12 14.07
N SER A 48 11.03 8.93 14.13
CA SER A 48 11.79 8.80 15.39
C SER A 48 11.64 10.02 16.30
N GLN A 49 11.60 11.21 15.71
CA GLN A 49 11.41 12.45 16.46
C GLN A 49 10.01 12.49 17.10
N GLU A 50 8.96 12.12 16.37
CA GLU A 50 7.59 12.07 16.89
C GLU A 50 7.47 11.07 18.04
N PHE A 51 8.06 9.87 17.92
CA PHE A 51 8.09 8.90 19.02
C PHE A 51 8.78 9.44 20.26
N TYR A 52 9.86 10.17 20.08
CA TYR A 52 10.57 10.79 21.22
C TYR A 52 9.74 11.90 21.86
N GLU A 53 9.22 12.84 21.08
CA GLU A 53 8.47 13.99 21.59
C GLU A 53 7.16 13.60 22.27
N ILE A 54 6.42 12.63 21.70
CA ILE A 54 5.11 12.25 22.23
C ILE A 54 5.21 11.25 23.37
N TYR A 55 6.08 10.21 23.23
CA TYR A 55 6.10 9.07 24.14
C TYR A 55 7.41 8.90 24.89
N ASN A 56 8.40 9.74 24.65
CA ASN A 56 9.78 9.60 25.16
C ASN A 56 10.39 8.24 24.81
N LEU A 57 10.08 7.73 23.59
CA LEU A 57 10.59 6.46 23.09
C LEU A 57 11.72 6.71 22.10
N SER A 58 12.85 6.03 22.30
CA SER A 58 13.93 5.98 21.34
C SER A 58 13.66 4.89 20.30
N VAL A 59 13.92 5.20 19.03
CA VAL A 59 13.86 4.22 17.95
C VAL A 59 15.20 3.54 17.80
N VAL A 60 15.20 2.20 17.86
CA VAL A 60 16.39 1.36 17.67
C VAL A 60 16.22 0.54 16.41
N GLU A 61 17.14 0.70 15.45
CA GLU A 61 17.15 -0.09 14.23
C GLU A 61 17.81 -1.45 14.47
N ILE A 62 17.06 -2.51 14.25
CA ILE A 62 17.56 -3.88 14.32
C ILE A 62 17.87 -4.35 12.90
N PRO A 63 19.09 -4.80 12.62
CA PRO A 63 19.47 -5.31 11.30
C PRO A 63 18.53 -6.43 10.84
N THR A 64 18.24 -6.45 9.54
CA THR A 64 17.40 -7.50 8.94
C THR A 64 18.10 -8.86 8.99
N ASN A 65 17.32 -9.94 9.19
CA ASN A 65 17.84 -11.30 9.20
C ASN A 65 18.59 -11.68 7.91
N LYS A 66 18.05 -11.26 6.77
CA LYS A 66 18.70 -11.40 5.46
C LYS A 66 18.86 -10.04 4.81
N LYS A 67 19.94 -9.86 4.06
CA LYS A 67 20.20 -8.62 3.34
C LYS A 67 19.04 -8.32 2.40
N MET A 68 18.52 -7.09 2.43
CA MET A 68 17.54 -6.62 1.46
C MET A 68 18.22 -6.44 0.11
N ILE A 69 17.69 -7.12 -0.91
CA ILE A 69 18.19 -7.07 -2.29
C ILE A 69 17.16 -6.46 -3.25
N ARG A 70 16.01 -5.97 -2.73
CA ARG A 70 15.00 -5.27 -3.52
C ARG A 70 15.62 -4.07 -4.22
N ASN A 71 15.25 -3.88 -5.49
CA ASN A 71 15.65 -2.73 -6.27
C ASN A 71 14.56 -1.64 -6.20
N ASP A 72 14.88 -0.54 -5.53
CA ASP A 72 14.00 0.62 -5.43
C ASP A 72 14.40 1.63 -6.52
N PHE A 73 13.66 1.67 -7.63
CA PHE A 73 13.92 2.58 -8.74
C PHE A 73 13.62 4.03 -8.35
N ASN A 74 14.30 4.96 -9.01
CA ASN A 74 14.00 6.38 -8.89
C ASN A 74 12.58 6.69 -9.38
N ASP A 75 11.96 7.70 -8.79
CA ASP A 75 10.65 8.18 -9.21
C ASP A 75 10.67 8.62 -10.66
N GLN A 76 9.59 8.32 -11.37
CA GLN A 76 9.35 8.88 -12.70
C GLN A 76 8.39 10.06 -12.57
N ILE A 77 8.83 11.22 -13.05
CA ILE A 77 8.08 12.48 -12.93
C ILE A 77 7.51 12.85 -14.29
N PHE A 78 6.21 13.16 -14.31
CA PHE A 78 5.44 13.53 -15.48
C PHE A 78 4.82 14.90 -15.31
N ARG A 79 4.63 15.59 -16.42
CA ARG A 79 3.98 16.90 -16.39
C ARG A 79 2.49 16.80 -16.10
N THR A 80 1.81 15.83 -16.69
CA THR A 80 0.37 15.63 -16.56
C THR A 80 0.02 14.27 -15.94
N ALA A 81 -1.15 14.18 -15.31
CA ALA A 81 -1.69 12.93 -14.81
C ALA A 81 -1.93 11.92 -15.94
N LYS A 82 -2.33 12.38 -17.12
CA LYS A 82 -2.55 11.52 -18.29
C LYS A 82 -1.27 10.84 -18.76
N GLU A 83 -0.17 11.57 -18.88
CA GLU A 83 1.15 11.01 -19.26
C GLU A 83 1.61 9.98 -18.22
N LYS A 84 1.40 10.26 -16.94
CA LYS A 84 1.69 9.34 -15.83
C LYS A 84 0.86 8.06 -15.96
N ASP A 85 -0.45 8.17 -16.16
CA ASP A 85 -1.34 7.03 -16.31
C ASP A 85 -0.94 6.14 -17.49
N GLU A 86 -0.61 6.73 -18.64
CA GLU A 86 -0.12 6.01 -19.81
C GLU A 86 1.19 5.25 -19.53
N ALA A 87 2.12 5.88 -18.80
CA ALA A 87 3.38 5.24 -18.41
C ALA A 87 3.18 4.09 -17.44
N ILE A 88 2.29 4.25 -16.44
CA ILE A 88 1.92 3.19 -15.49
C ILE A 88 1.29 2.01 -16.23
N LEU A 89 0.33 2.26 -17.12
CA LEU A 89 -0.32 1.20 -17.90
C LEU A 89 0.66 0.46 -18.79
N LYS A 90 1.58 1.18 -19.43
CA LYS A 90 2.65 0.58 -20.23
C LYS A 90 3.52 -0.33 -19.38
N LYS A 91 3.91 0.13 -18.18
CA LYS A 91 4.74 -0.66 -17.26
C LYS A 91 4.01 -1.92 -16.78
N ILE A 92 2.75 -1.79 -16.39
CA ILE A 92 1.92 -2.95 -15.98
C ILE A 92 1.82 -3.96 -17.13
N TYR A 93 1.58 -3.51 -18.35
CA TYR A 93 1.49 -4.39 -19.52
C TYR A 93 2.81 -5.14 -19.78
N GLU A 94 3.95 -4.45 -19.75
CA GLU A 94 5.29 -5.04 -19.91
C GLU A 94 5.57 -6.14 -18.87
N LEU A 95 5.26 -5.87 -17.60
CA LEU A 95 5.49 -6.80 -16.50
C LEU A 95 4.53 -8.00 -16.56
N ASN A 96 3.27 -7.76 -16.92
CA ASN A 96 2.26 -8.80 -17.06
C ASN A 96 2.60 -9.77 -18.20
N LEU A 97 3.13 -9.26 -19.33
CA LEU A 97 3.62 -10.11 -20.42
C LEU A 97 4.75 -11.05 -19.97
N LYS A 98 5.64 -10.58 -19.10
CA LYS A 98 6.72 -11.38 -18.51
C LYS A 98 6.20 -12.38 -17.47
N GLY A 99 4.99 -12.19 -16.96
CA GLY A 99 4.43 -13.00 -15.90
C GLY A 99 4.78 -12.55 -14.49
N GLN A 100 5.43 -11.39 -14.33
CA GLN A 100 5.82 -10.85 -13.03
C GLN A 100 4.59 -10.40 -12.23
N PRO A 101 4.46 -10.73 -10.93
CA PRO A 101 3.37 -10.24 -10.10
C PRO A 101 3.53 -8.75 -9.80
N ILE A 102 2.40 -8.04 -9.77
CA ILE A 102 2.36 -6.58 -9.65
C ILE A 102 1.40 -6.17 -8.53
N LEU A 103 1.87 -5.30 -7.65
CA LEU A 103 1.06 -4.63 -6.64
C LEU A 103 1.03 -3.13 -6.94
N VAL A 104 -0.15 -2.62 -7.31
CA VAL A 104 -0.38 -1.22 -7.62
C VAL A 104 -0.93 -0.51 -6.40
N PHE A 105 -0.19 0.44 -5.87
CA PHE A 105 -0.54 1.22 -4.68
C PHE A 105 -1.13 2.57 -5.06
N THR A 106 -2.32 2.87 -4.54
CA THR A 106 -3.05 4.12 -4.78
C THR A 106 -3.36 4.83 -3.46
N SER A 107 -3.49 6.15 -3.47
CA SER A 107 -3.77 6.95 -2.26
C SER A 107 -5.24 6.93 -1.84
N SER A 108 -6.16 6.56 -2.74
CA SER A 108 -7.59 6.61 -2.47
C SER A 108 -8.39 5.55 -3.22
N ILE A 109 -9.62 5.30 -2.73
CA ILE A 109 -10.57 4.40 -3.38
C ILE A 109 -10.85 4.87 -4.82
N ASN A 110 -11.10 6.16 -5.02
CA ASN A 110 -11.40 6.71 -6.35
C ASN A 110 -10.26 6.46 -7.33
N LYS A 111 -9.00 6.60 -6.90
CA LYS A 111 -7.83 6.31 -7.74
C LYS A 111 -7.68 4.82 -8.01
N SER A 112 -8.01 3.95 -7.06
CA SER A 112 -8.02 2.50 -7.29
C SER A 112 -9.06 2.10 -8.36
N GLU A 113 -10.26 2.68 -8.30
CA GLU A 113 -11.31 2.48 -9.31
C GLU A 113 -10.94 3.08 -10.68
N HIS A 114 -10.24 4.21 -10.69
CA HIS A 114 -9.72 4.82 -11.92
C HIS A 114 -8.76 3.88 -12.66
N TYR A 115 -7.74 3.37 -11.96
CA TYR A 115 -6.79 2.43 -12.58
C TYR A 115 -7.44 1.11 -12.96
N SER A 116 -8.40 0.62 -12.19
CA SER A 116 -9.21 -0.55 -12.56
C SER A 116 -9.89 -0.35 -13.91
N LYS A 117 -10.62 0.76 -14.08
CA LYS A 117 -11.27 1.09 -15.36
C LYS A 117 -10.30 1.20 -16.53
N LEU A 118 -9.08 1.71 -16.28
CA LEU A 118 -8.05 1.79 -17.31
C LEU A 118 -7.52 0.41 -17.73
N LEU A 119 -7.35 -0.51 -16.77
CA LEU A 119 -6.93 -1.87 -17.03
C LEU A 119 -8.04 -2.70 -17.72
N ASP A 120 -9.31 -2.49 -17.32
CA ASP A 120 -10.46 -3.12 -17.98
C ASP A 120 -10.54 -2.76 -19.47
N LYS A 121 -10.33 -1.47 -19.80
CA LYS A 121 -10.29 -1.00 -21.21
C LYS A 121 -9.19 -1.69 -22.03
N LYS A 122 -8.14 -2.19 -21.37
CA LYS A 122 -7.02 -2.92 -22.00
C LYS A 122 -7.20 -4.44 -21.91
N ASN A 123 -8.33 -4.92 -21.37
CA ASN A 123 -8.60 -6.34 -21.09
C ASN A 123 -7.51 -7.01 -20.25
N ILE A 124 -6.93 -6.29 -19.28
CA ILE A 124 -5.92 -6.81 -18.35
C ILE A 124 -6.63 -7.28 -17.09
N LYS A 125 -6.57 -8.60 -16.83
CA LYS A 125 -7.17 -9.18 -15.62
C LYS A 125 -6.45 -8.68 -14.37
N HIS A 126 -7.21 -8.18 -13.40
CA HIS A 126 -6.71 -7.66 -12.14
C HIS A 126 -7.75 -7.79 -11.03
N VAL A 127 -7.33 -7.53 -9.80
CA VAL A 127 -8.21 -7.49 -8.62
C VAL A 127 -8.04 -6.15 -7.92
N VAL A 128 -9.14 -5.57 -7.44
CA VAL A 128 -9.13 -4.32 -6.68
C VAL A 128 -9.44 -4.61 -5.21
N LEU A 129 -8.56 -4.13 -4.34
CA LEU A 129 -8.73 -4.16 -2.89
C LEU A 129 -8.86 -2.75 -2.36
N ASN A 130 -10.03 -2.43 -1.89
CA ASN A 130 -10.32 -1.18 -1.20
C ASN A 130 -11.33 -1.43 -0.06
N ALA A 131 -11.62 -0.40 0.72
CA ALA A 131 -12.49 -0.49 1.89
C ALA A 131 -13.92 -1.04 1.62
N LYS A 132 -14.31 -1.21 0.37
CA LYS A 132 -15.61 -1.80 -0.01
C LYS A 132 -15.60 -3.33 -0.03
N ASN A 133 -14.43 -3.98 -0.03
CA ASN A 133 -14.27 -5.43 -0.26
C ASN A 133 -13.44 -6.11 0.85
N HIS A 134 -13.79 -5.91 2.13
CA HIS A 134 -13.00 -6.37 3.27
C HIS A 134 -12.99 -7.89 3.52
N GLU A 135 -14.07 -8.60 3.18
CA GLU A 135 -14.26 -9.99 3.64
C GLU A 135 -13.22 -11.00 3.13
N LYS A 136 -12.57 -10.71 1.99
CA LYS A 136 -11.54 -11.58 1.37
C LYS A 136 -10.18 -10.92 1.24
N GLU A 137 -9.98 -9.79 1.90
CA GLU A 137 -8.77 -8.98 1.73
C GLU A 137 -7.49 -9.77 2.01
N ALA A 138 -7.44 -10.47 3.14
CA ALA A 138 -6.27 -11.23 3.54
C ALA A 138 -5.94 -12.37 2.54
N GLU A 139 -6.97 -13.01 1.97
CA GLU A 139 -6.79 -14.06 0.98
C GLU A 139 -6.25 -13.52 -0.33
N ILE A 140 -6.85 -12.45 -0.83
CA ILE A 140 -6.46 -11.81 -2.09
C ILE A 140 -5.02 -11.27 -2.00
N ILE A 141 -4.67 -10.61 -0.89
CA ILE A 141 -3.30 -10.10 -0.70
C ILE A 141 -2.28 -11.23 -0.57
N ALA A 142 -2.62 -12.32 0.09
CA ALA A 142 -1.71 -13.48 0.18
C ALA A 142 -1.38 -14.06 -1.21
N ASP A 143 -2.31 -13.94 -2.16
CA ASP A 143 -2.15 -14.38 -3.54
C ASP A 143 -1.48 -13.34 -4.46
N ALA A 144 -1.15 -12.17 -3.94
CA ALA A 144 -0.48 -11.12 -4.72
C ALA A 144 0.88 -11.56 -5.28
N GLY A 145 1.51 -12.57 -4.67
CA GLY A 145 2.78 -13.13 -5.13
C GLY A 145 2.68 -14.19 -6.23
N LYS A 146 1.47 -14.57 -6.67
CA LYS A 146 1.28 -15.54 -7.75
C LYS A 146 1.69 -14.97 -9.11
N LYS A 147 2.15 -15.81 -10.01
CA LYS A 147 2.52 -15.42 -11.37
C LYS A 147 1.37 -14.72 -12.09
N LYS A 148 1.65 -13.62 -12.78
CA LYS A 148 0.67 -12.76 -13.47
C LYS A 148 -0.38 -12.10 -12.58
N SER A 149 -0.25 -12.18 -11.26
CA SER A 149 -1.16 -11.46 -10.36
C SER A 149 -1.00 -9.96 -10.53
N ILE A 150 -2.13 -9.25 -10.65
CA ILE A 150 -2.18 -7.78 -10.63
C ILE A 150 -3.21 -7.39 -9.61
N ILE A 151 -2.76 -6.73 -8.54
CA ILE A 151 -3.64 -6.25 -7.47
C ILE A 151 -3.49 -4.75 -7.34
N ILE A 152 -4.61 -4.04 -7.40
CA ILE A 152 -4.69 -2.61 -7.10
C ILE A 152 -5.16 -2.46 -5.66
N THR A 153 -4.42 -1.75 -4.83
CA THR A 153 -4.72 -1.60 -3.41
C THR A 153 -4.55 -0.17 -2.93
N THR A 154 -5.24 0.19 -1.85
CA THR A 154 -5.01 1.43 -1.11
C THR A 154 -4.01 1.19 0.03
N SER A 155 -3.49 2.26 0.63
CA SER A 155 -2.43 2.21 1.65
C SER A 155 -2.77 1.41 2.91
N ILE A 156 -4.06 1.24 3.21
CA ILE A 156 -4.53 0.58 4.44
C ILE A 156 -4.70 -0.93 4.24
N SER A 157 -5.01 -1.36 3.02
CA SER A 157 -5.37 -2.75 2.72
C SER A 157 -4.20 -3.73 2.88
N GLY A 158 -4.49 -4.89 3.43
CA GLY A 158 -3.55 -6.00 3.58
C GLY A 158 -2.45 -5.79 4.63
N ARG A 159 -2.61 -4.83 5.56
CA ARG A 159 -1.67 -4.66 6.66
C ARG A 159 -1.64 -5.92 7.55
N GLY A 160 -0.42 -6.40 7.88
CA GLY A 160 -0.25 -7.60 8.68
C GLY A 160 -0.28 -8.91 7.89
N VAL A 161 -0.60 -8.89 6.58
CA VAL A 161 -0.55 -10.06 5.71
C VAL A 161 0.78 -10.14 4.99
N ASP A 162 1.41 -11.30 5.02
CA ASP A 162 2.66 -11.55 4.30
C ASP A 162 2.36 -11.99 2.85
N ILE A 163 3.06 -11.39 1.89
CA ILE A 163 2.97 -11.75 0.48
C ILE A 163 4.11 -12.70 0.16
N LYS A 164 3.80 -13.96 -0.07
CA LYS A 164 4.78 -14.97 -0.45
C LYS A 164 4.81 -15.12 -1.97
N LEU A 165 6.01 -15.17 -2.55
CA LEU A 165 6.17 -15.45 -3.96
C LEU A 165 5.67 -16.88 -4.27
N GLY A 166 4.80 -17.01 -5.27
CA GLY A 166 4.07 -18.24 -5.58
C GLY A 166 2.70 -18.37 -4.88
N GLY A 167 2.34 -17.43 -3.97
CA GLY A 167 1.05 -17.41 -3.25
C GLY A 167 1.03 -18.23 -1.97
N LYS A 168 -0.16 -18.63 -1.50
CA LYS A 168 -0.31 -19.45 -0.30
C LYS A 168 0.25 -20.86 -0.51
N THR A 169 1.01 -21.35 0.46
CA THR A 169 1.61 -22.70 0.44
C THR A 169 0.59 -23.83 0.63
N GLU A 170 -0.61 -23.55 1.11
CA GLU A 170 -1.62 -24.57 1.42
C GLU A 170 -2.26 -25.21 0.17
N GLU A 171 -2.23 -24.53 -0.99
CA GLU A 171 -2.79 -25.04 -2.25
C GLU A 171 -1.78 -25.81 -3.11
N PHE A 172 -0.47 -25.63 -2.85
CA PHE A 172 0.61 -26.22 -3.64
C PHE A 172 1.67 -26.82 -2.71
N GLU A 173 1.46 -28.05 -2.28
CA GLU A 173 2.53 -28.84 -1.64
C GLU A 173 3.37 -29.51 -2.73
N GLY A 174 4.63 -29.11 -2.87
CA GLY A 174 5.58 -29.88 -3.67
C GLY A 174 6.45 -29.08 -4.64
N LYS A 175 7.01 -29.82 -5.61
CA LYS A 175 7.98 -29.30 -6.59
C LYS A 175 7.43 -28.16 -7.47
N GLU A 176 6.14 -28.15 -7.75
CA GLU A 176 5.50 -27.12 -8.60
C GLU A 176 5.53 -25.74 -7.94
N TYR A 177 5.21 -25.64 -6.65
CA TYR A 177 5.32 -24.40 -5.89
C TYR A 177 6.73 -23.83 -5.87
N LEU A 178 7.73 -24.69 -5.63
CA LEU A 178 9.13 -24.28 -5.61
C LEU A 178 9.58 -23.78 -6.99
N ASN A 179 9.13 -24.44 -8.07
CA ASN A 179 9.44 -24.03 -9.43
C ASN A 179 8.81 -22.68 -9.77
N GLU A 180 7.54 -22.45 -9.41
CA GLU A 180 6.87 -21.17 -9.64
C GLU A 180 7.53 -20.04 -8.84
N LYS A 181 7.87 -20.29 -7.58
CA LYS A 181 8.58 -19.33 -6.74
C LYS A 181 9.93 -18.91 -7.34
N GLU A 182 10.74 -19.87 -7.79
CA GLU A 182 12.04 -19.59 -8.41
C GLU A 182 11.87 -18.90 -9.77
N GLU A 183 10.85 -19.24 -10.54
CA GLU A 183 10.53 -18.52 -11.77
C GLU A 183 10.19 -17.04 -11.48
N ILE A 184 9.33 -16.77 -10.50
CA ILE A 184 8.96 -15.39 -10.11
C ILE A 184 10.19 -14.62 -9.60
N LYS A 185 11.07 -15.27 -8.83
CA LYS A 185 12.34 -14.65 -8.42
C LYS A 185 13.20 -14.29 -9.62
N SER A 186 13.34 -15.18 -10.60
CA SER A 186 14.10 -14.91 -11.81
C SER A 186 13.56 -13.73 -12.63
N LEU A 187 12.25 -13.45 -12.52
CA LEU A 187 11.60 -12.28 -13.11
C LEU A 187 11.81 -10.99 -12.29
N GLY A 188 12.44 -11.08 -11.11
CA GLY A 188 12.69 -9.96 -10.21
C GLY A 188 11.70 -9.83 -9.06
N GLY A 189 10.97 -10.90 -8.72
CA GLY A 189 10.04 -10.95 -7.59
C GLY A 189 8.79 -10.09 -7.76
N LEU A 190 8.14 -9.73 -6.65
CA LEU A 190 6.98 -8.85 -6.66
C LEU A 190 7.37 -7.42 -7.05
N PHE A 191 6.66 -6.85 -8.01
CA PHE A 191 6.85 -5.46 -8.45
C PHE A 191 5.80 -4.54 -7.80
N VAL A 192 6.24 -3.57 -7.01
CA VAL A 192 5.38 -2.54 -6.39
C VAL A 192 5.41 -1.28 -7.24
N ILE A 193 4.24 -0.82 -7.65
CA ILE A 193 4.04 0.43 -8.39
C ILE A 193 3.24 1.39 -7.49
N GLY A 194 3.84 2.51 -7.07
CA GLY A 194 3.12 3.63 -6.48
C GLY A 194 2.62 4.56 -7.58
N THR A 195 1.32 4.84 -7.60
CA THR A 195 0.70 5.72 -8.62
C THR A 195 0.88 7.20 -8.31
N GLU A 196 1.43 7.51 -7.15
CA GLU A 196 1.79 8.82 -6.64
C GLU A 196 2.61 8.66 -5.36
N ARG A 197 3.20 9.74 -4.85
CA ARG A 197 3.73 9.77 -3.49
C ARG A 197 2.59 9.86 -2.49
N MET A 198 2.69 9.05 -1.44
CA MET A 198 1.69 9.02 -0.37
C MET A 198 1.90 10.20 0.59
N GLU A 199 0.98 10.36 1.52
CA GLU A 199 0.98 11.46 2.52
C GLU A 199 2.24 11.53 3.39
N SER A 200 2.97 10.43 3.53
CA SER A 200 4.22 10.38 4.29
C SER A 200 5.19 9.35 3.74
N ARG A 201 6.50 9.56 4.03
CA ARG A 201 7.55 8.59 3.71
C ARG A 201 7.30 7.23 4.34
N ARG A 202 6.69 7.21 5.51
CA ARG A 202 6.33 5.99 6.22
C ARG A 202 5.38 5.13 5.38
N VAL A 203 4.37 5.73 4.78
CA VAL A 203 3.40 5.03 3.92
C VAL A 203 4.06 4.55 2.62
N ASP A 204 4.92 5.36 2.00
CA ASP A 204 5.73 4.93 0.85
C ASP A 204 6.59 3.71 1.19
N ASN A 205 7.28 3.74 2.34
CA ASN A 205 8.10 2.63 2.81
C ASN A 205 7.27 1.37 3.13
N GLN A 206 6.05 1.52 3.64
CA GLN A 206 5.12 0.41 3.83
C GLN A 206 4.71 -0.22 2.50
N ALA A 207 4.47 0.58 1.46
CA ALA A 207 4.20 0.07 0.12
C ALA A 207 5.41 -0.69 -0.44
N ARG A 208 6.61 -0.10 -0.42
CA ARG A 208 7.86 -0.75 -0.84
C ARG A 208 8.12 -2.04 -0.07
N GLY A 209 7.90 -2.02 1.25
CA GLY A 209 8.11 -3.15 2.16
C GLY A 209 7.17 -4.35 1.95
N ARG A 210 6.23 -4.27 1.01
CA ARG A 210 5.46 -5.43 0.56
C ARG A 210 6.27 -6.38 -0.30
N SER A 211 7.32 -5.88 -0.94
CA SER A 211 8.22 -6.62 -1.83
C SER A 211 9.62 -6.76 -1.22
N GLY A 212 10.36 -7.77 -1.66
CA GLY A 212 11.76 -7.99 -1.28
C GLY A 212 11.93 -8.39 0.19
N ARG A 213 11.01 -9.19 0.74
CA ARG A 213 11.05 -9.67 2.11
C ARG A 213 11.96 -10.89 2.24
N GLN A 214 12.59 -11.04 3.42
CA GLN A 214 13.43 -12.20 3.77
C GLN A 214 14.51 -12.52 2.74
N GLY A 215 15.06 -11.49 2.08
CA GLY A 215 16.11 -11.65 1.07
C GLY A 215 15.60 -12.14 -0.29
N ASP A 216 14.28 -12.14 -0.54
CA ASP A 216 13.74 -12.39 -1.86
C ASP A 216 13.98 -11.18 -2.76
N GLU A 217 14.02 -11.43 -4.06
CA GLU A 217 14.02 -10.41 -5.10
C GLU A 217 12.71 -9.60 -5.03
N GLY A 218 12.81 -8.35 -5.43
CA GLY A 218 11.68 -7.44 -5.48
C GLY A 218 12.03 -6.13 -6.14
N ASN A 219 11.01 -5.40 -6.55
CA ASN A 219 11.19 -4.10 -7.21
C ASN A 219 10.15 -3.11 -6.71
N SER A 220 10.49 -1.83 -6.69
CA SER A 220 9.54 -0.76 -6.47
C SER A 220 9.83 0.46 -7.32
N ILE A 221 8.77 1.16 -7.73
CA ILE A 221 8.85 2.44 -8.44
C ILE A 221 7.64 3.30 -8.10
N PHE A 222 7.84 4.61 -8.01
CA PHE A 222 6.76 5.58 -7.89
C PHE A 222 6.67 6.45 -9.14
N TYR A 223 5.44 6.69 -9.57
CA TYR A 223 5.11 7.56 -10.67
C TYR A 223 4.46 8.82 -10.10
N VAL A 224 5.00 9.98 -10.42
CA VAL A 224 4.56 11.26 -9.87
C VAL A 224 4.19 12.18 -11.02
N SER A 225 3.09 12.91 -10.92
CA SER A 225 2.78 14.00 -11.83
C SER A 225 2.70 15.33 -11.09
N LEU A 226 2.93 16.42 -11.81
CA LEU A 226 2.80 17.76 -11.24
C LEU A 226 1.34 18.13 -10.91
N GLU A 227 0.40 17.34 -11.44
CA GLU A 227 -1.02 17.48 -11.17
C GLU A 227 -1.49 16.67 -9.97
N ASP A 228 -0.61 15.84 -9.36
CA ASP A 228 -0.94 15.10 -8.14
C ASP A 228 -1.20 16.06 -6.98
N ASP A 229 -2.13 15.69 -6.09
CA ASP A 229 -2.59 16.54 -5.00
C ASP A 229 -1.44 17.05 -4.13
N LEU A 230 -0.49 16.17 -3.80
CA LEU A 230 0.69 16.52 -3.01
C LEU A 230 1.56 17.58 -3.72
N MET A 231 1.75 17.42 -5.03
CA MET A 231 2.54 18.37 -5.84
C MET A 231 1.81 19.71 -6.02
N ARG A 232 0.48 19.70 -6.06
CA ARG A 232 -0.32 20.93 -6.11
C ARG A 232 -0.25 21.71 -4.81
N ILE A 233 -0.20 21.04 -3.67
CA ILE A 233 -0.14 21.66 -2.34
C ILE A 233 1.26 22.20 -2.05
N PHE A 234 2.30 21.42 -2.35
CA PHE A 234 3.69 21.72 -1.98
C PHE A 234 4.57 22.17 -3.14
N GLY A 235 4.09 22.03 -4.40
CA GLY A 235 4.80 22.49 -5.58
C GLY A 235 4.88 24.02 -5.61
N SER A 236 6.08 24.58 -5.49
CA SER A 236 6.27 26.01 -5.62
C SER A 236 5.94 26.47 -7.04
N GLU A 237 5.41 27.72 -7.18
CA GLU A 237 5.20 28.38 -8.48
C GLU A 237 6.47 28.36 -9.35
N SER A 238 7.64 28.35 -8.72
CA SER A 238 8.95 28.28 -9.38
C SER A 238 9.13 26.96 -10.15
N ILE A 239 8.72 25.81 -9.59
CA ILE A 239 8.78 24.52 -10.26
C ILE A 239 7.83 24.50 -11.45
N ASN A 240 6.60 25.01 -11.27
CA ASN A 240 5.62 25.12 -12.35
C ASN A 240 6.11 26.02 -13.50
N ASN A 241 6.84 27.10 -13.19
CA ASN A 241 7.38 28.01 -14.19
C ASN A 241 8.60 27.46 -14.93
N VAL A 242 9.44 26.65 -14.29
CA VAL A 242 10.56 25.96 -14.95
C VAL A 242 10.04 24.90 -15.91
N LEU A 243 9.03 24.14 -15.50
CA LEU A 243 8.47 23.04 -16.28
C LEU A 243 7.57 23.51 -17.45
N LYS A 244 7.03 24.74 -17.40
CA LYS A 244 6.35 25.36 -18.55
C LYS A 244 7.33 25.81 -19.65
N LYS A 245 8.62 25.88 -19.33
CA LYS A 245 9.67 26.31 -20.26
C LYS A 245 10.46 25.15 -20.89
N LEU A 246 10.23 23.91 -20.43
CA LEU A 246 10.70 22.65 -20.98
C LEU A 246 9.61 22.01 -21.84
#